data_7236dab6085b0196ffa7a054e1214f2d
#
_entry.id   7236dab6085b0196ffa7a054e1214f2d
#
_cell.length_a   1.000
_cell.length_b   1.000
_cell.length_c   1.000
_cell.angle_alpha   90.00
_cell.angle_beta   90.00
_cell.angle_gamma   90.00
#
_symmetry.space_group_name_H-M   'P 1'
#
loop_
_entity.id
_entity.type
_entity.pdbx_description
1 polymer ?
#
loop_
_entity_poly.entity_id
_entity_poly.type
_entity_poly.pdbx_seq_one_letter_code
_entity_poly.pdbx_strand_id
1 'polypeptide(L)'
;MDVVPLGPGFGAELRGLTLVDVAADDAAYQAVRAAFEEHSVLVFRGQDVTDDAQTAFSRRFGPLEVTPAATQGAGTNLVILSTIDKDGKVVQADHRLALRNKANQLWHADSTFKSVPALASVLSGRIMPLQGGETEYVSTRLALERLDQATQKRIVDLFAWHDYSHSRGKIAANIVGDAERAALPPQCWRMVWKNPANGRCALYIASHVYAIEGMEDGTAQKLIAELTDAATAPGLSYEHVWRKGDVVMWDNRATLHRGRPWPVNEARVMVRTTISATDADGLQFVRPPARHAAE
;
A
#
# COMPACT_ATOMS: atom_id res chain seq x y z
N MET A 1 -24.67 7.41 -5.34
CA MET A 1 -23.40 7.31 -4.56
C MET A 1 -23.09 8.68 -3.99
N ASP A 2 -22.94 8.75 -2.67
CA ASP A 2 -22.49 9.98 -2.00
C ASP A 2 -21.00 9.87 -1.70
N VAL A 3 -20.25 10.95 -1.90
CA VAL A 3 -18.82 11.04 -1.63
C VAL A 3 -18.61 11.96 -0.43
N VAL A 4 -18.20 11.42 0.71
CA VAL A 4 -18.02 12.16 1.96
C VAL A 4 -16.52 12.25 2.27
N PRO A 5 -15.90 13.46 2.24
CA PRO A 5 -14.49 13.64 2.56
C PRO A 5 -14.13 13.13 3.96
N LEU A 6 -12.95 12.51 4.11
CA LEU A 6 -12.49 11.92 5.38
C LEU A 6 -11.37 12.67 6.06
N GLY A 7 -10.58 13.43 5.33
CA GLY A 7 -9.40 14.05 5.89
C GLY A 7 -8.98 15.32 5.18
N PRO A 8 -7.84 15.89 5.56
CA PRO A 8 -7.37 17.17 5.01
C PRO A 8 -6.86 17.00 3.58
N GLY A 9 -7.78 17.05 2.60
CA GLY A 9 -7.47 17.11 1.18
C GLY A 9 -7.30 15.75 0.49
N PHE A 10 -7.56 14.62 1.16
CA PHE A 10 -7.60 13.29 0.55
C PHE A 10 -8.49 12.33 1.35
N GLY A 11 -8.87 11.21 0.72
CA GLY A 11 -9.74 10.19 1.31
C GLY A 11 -11.22 10.57 1.26
N ALA A 12 -12.06 9.57 0.96
CA ALA A 12 -13.52 9.71 0.94
C ALA A 12 -14.20 8.42 1.41
N GLU A 13 -15.30 8.57 2.17
CA GLU A 13 -16.26 7.50 2.41
C GLU A 13 -17.28 7.51 1.27
N LEU A 14 -17.47 6.38 0.64
CA LEU A 14 -18.48 6.18 -0.41
C LEU A 14 -19.72 5.52 0.20
N ARG A 15 -20.88 6.19 0.05
CA ARG A 15 -22.16 5.71 0.57
C ARG A 15 -23.13 5.37 -0.55
N GLY A 16 -24.03 4.44 -0.25
CA GLY A 16 -25.09 4.05 -1.19
C GLY A 16 -24.63 3.11 -2.30
N LEU A 17 -23.48 2.46 -2.14
CA LEU A 17 -22.98 1.38 -3.02
C LEU A 17 -22.38 0.26 -2.19
N THR A 18 -22.55 -0.97 -2.69
CA THR A 18 -21.83 -2.16 -2.18
C THR A 18 -20.71 -2.56 -3.13
N LEU A 19 -19.79 -3.41 -2.66
CA LEU A 19 -18.75 -4.00 -3.52
C LEU A 19 -19.38 -4.80 -4.69
N VAL A 20 -20.54 -5.45 -4.44
CA VAL A 20 -21.26 -6.24 -5.44
C VAL A 20 -21.82 -5.33 -6.53
N ASP A 21 -22.40 -4.18 -6.16
CA ASP A 21 -22.91 -3.20 -7.13
C ASP A 21 -21.79 -2.73 -8.06
N VAL A 22 -20.64 -2.37 -7.51
CA VAL A 22 -19.47 -1.91 -8.29
C VAL A 22 -18.90 -3.03 -9.18
N ALA A 23 -18.96 -4.29 -8.72
CA ALA A 23 -18.51 -5.42 -9.52
C ALA A 23 -19.43 -5.71 -10.70
N ALA A 24 -20.75 -5.48 -10.56
CA ALA A 24 -21.77 -5.85 -11.52
C ALA A 24 -22.16 -4.73 -12.51
N ASP A 25 -22.00 -3.45 -12.13
CA ASP A 25 -22.49 -2.29 -12.88
C ASP A 25 -21.33 -1.39 -13.35
N ASP A 26 -21.31 -1.08 -14.66
CA ASP A 26 -20.25 -0.26 -15.25
C ASP A 26 -20.32 1.20 -14.81
N ALA A 27 -21.51 1.76 -14.61
CA ALA A 27 -21.66 3.15 -14.18
C ALA A 27 -21.21 3.30 -12.72
N ALA A 28 -21.54 2.35 -11.85
CA ALA A 28 -21.05 2.29 -10.49
C ALA A 28 -19.52 2.16 -10.45
N TYR A 29 -18.95 1.28 -11.27
CA TYR A 29 -17.50 1.16 -11.39
C TYR A 29 -16.84 2.47 -11.83
N GLN A 30 -17.32 3.11 -12.89
CA GLN A 30 -16.75 4.37 -13.39
C GLN A 30 -16.82 5.48 -12.33
N ALA A 31 -17.92 5.58 -11.59
CA ALA A 31 -18.05 6.53 -10.50
C ALA A 31 -17.06 6.28 -9.37
N VAL A 32 -16.86 5.02 -8.97
CA VAL A 32 -15.88 4.64 -7.94
C VAL A 32 -14.44 4.79 -8.47
N ARG A 33 -14.18 4.48 -9.75
CA ARG A 33 -12.87 4.71 -10.38
C ARG A 33 -12.51 6.20 -10.39
N ALA A 34 -13.42 7.08 -10.73
CA ALA A 34 -13.20 8.54 -10.67
C ALA A 34 -12.90 9.02 -9.24
N ALA A 35 -13.68 8.54 -8.26
CA ALA A 35 -13.43 8.83 -6.85
C ALA A 35 -12.07 8.32 -6.37
N PHE A 36 -11.63 7.14 -6.82
CA PHE A 36 -10.31 6.56 -6.52
C PHE A 36 -9.18 7.44 -7.06
N GLU A 37 -9.28 7.89 -8.31
CA GLU A 37 -8.26 8.77 -8.92
C GLU A 37 -8.18 10.13 -8.22
N GLU A 38 -9.29 10.66 -7.73
CA GLU A 38 -9.34 11.95 -7.02
C GLU A 38 -8.87 11.83 -5.58
N HIS A 39 -9.44 10.89 -4.80
CA HIS A 39 -9.30 10.84 -3.35
C HIS A 39 -8.19 9.91 -2.84
N SER A 40 -7.69 8.98 -3.63
CA SER A 40 -6.64 7.99 -3.33
C SER A 40 -6.95 6.99 -2.22
N VAL A 41 -7.82 7.29 -1.27
CA VAL A 41 -8.29 6.38 -0.21
C VAL A 41 -9.82 6.39 -0.21
N LEU A 42 -10.43 5.22 -0.40
CA LEU A 42 -11.87 5.05 -0.41
C LEU A 42 -12.30 4.11 0.71
N VAL A 43 -13.30 4.50 1.47
CA VAL A 43 -13.88 3.72 2.57
C VAL A 43 -15.31 3.33 2.23
N PHE A 44 -15.60 2.03 2.33
CA PHE A 44 -16.94 1.46 2.25
C PHE A 44 -17.29 0.88 3.61
N ARG A 45 -18.28 1.44 4.28
CA ARG A 45 -18.69 0.99 5.61
C ARG A 45 -19.75 -0.11 5.52
N GLY A 46 -19.72 -1.02 6.51
CA GLY A 46 -20.80 -1.97 6.75
C GLY A 46 -21.11 -2.91 5.58
N GLN A 47 -20.11 -3.32 4.84
CA GLN A 47 -20.26 -4.22 3.70
C GLN A 47 -20.47 -5.67 4.19
N ASP A 48 -21.34 -6.41 3.50
CA ASP A 48 -21.39 -7.88 3.63
C ASP A 48 -20.30 -8.50 2.75
N VAL A 49 -19.08 -8.52 3.30
CA VAL A 49 -17.88 -8.85 2.54
C VAL A 49 -17.64 -10.35 2.54
N THR A 50 -17.85 -10.98 1.38
CA THR A 50 -17.30 -12.31 1.07
C THR A 50 -15.98 -12.19 0.31
N ASP A 51 -15.21 -13.27 0.27
CA ASP A 51 -13.95 -13.33 -0.49
C ASP A 51 -14.21 -13.16 -1.99
N ASP A 52 -15.31 -13.73 -2.48
CA ASP A 52 -15.73 -13.61 -3.90
C ASP A 52 -16.13 -12.17 -4.24
N ALA A 53 -16.92 -11.51 -3.39
CA ALA A 53 -17.33 -10.12 -3.61
C ALA A 53 -16.13 -9.17 -3.63
N GLN A 54 -15.19 -9.34 -2.68
CA GLN A 54 -13.95 -8.56 -2.65
C GLN A 54 -13.07 -8.81 -3.87
N THR A 55 -12.95 -10.06 -4.29
CA THR A 55 -12.17 -10.44 -5.47
C THR A 55 -12.79 -9.89 -6.75
N ALA A 56 -14.11 -10.02 -6.92
CA ALA A 56 -14.86 -9.51 -8.08
C ALA A 56 -14.73 -7.98 -8.20
N PHE A 57 -14.94 -7.26 -7.08
CA PHE A 57 -14.72 -5.81 -7.00
C PHE A 57 -13.29 -5.44 -7.44
N SER A 58 -12.29 -6.09 -6.86
CA SER A 58 -10.89 -5.75 -7.11
C SER A 58 -10.48 -5.98 -8.56
N ARG A 59 -11.00 -7.03 -9.22
CA ARG A 59 -10.73 -7.34 -10.63
C ARG A 59 -11.20 -6.27 -11.59
N ARG A 60 -12.17 -5.43 -11.21
CA ARG A 60 -12.60 -4.30 -12.03
C ARG A 60 -11.50 -3.25 -12.23
N PHE A 61 -10.58 -3.15 -11.27
CA PHE A 61 -9.51 -2.15 -11.27
C PHE A 61 -8.22 -2.62 -11.94
N GLY A 62 -8.06 -3.92 -12.17
CA GLY A 62 -6.89 -4.47 -12.86
C GLY A 62 -6.53 -5.90 -12.46
N PRO A 63 -5.39 -6.41 -12.94
CA PRO A 63 -4.89 -7.74 -12.62
C PRO A 63 -4.60 -7.89 -11.12
N LEU A 64 -5.01 -9.01 -10.54
CA LEU A 64 -4.74 -9.28 -9.12
C LEU A 64 -3.42 -10.01 -8.94
N GLU A 65 -2.68 -9.63 -7.91
CA GLU A 65 -1.51 -10.38 -7.46
C GLU A 65 -1.91 -11.75 -6.93
N VAL A 66 -1.06 -12.73 -7.17
CA VAL A 66 -1.16 -14.06 -6.54
C VAL A 66 -0.41 -14.02 -5.23
N THR A 67 -1.03 -14.53 -4.17
CA THR A 67 -0.45 -14.59 -2.83
C THR A 67 0.71 -15.59 -2.78
N PRO A 68 1.90 -15.18 -2.31
CA PRO A 68 3.08 -16.05 -2.26
C PRO A 68 2.89 -17.27 -1.35
N ALA A 69 3.59 -18.36 -1.65
CA ALA A 69 3.49 -19.65 -0.97
C ALA A 69 3.74 -19.61 0.56
N ALA A 70 4.53 -18.64 1.05
CA ALA A 70 4.84 -18.50 2.47
C ALA A 70 3.84 -17.61 3.25
N THR A 71 2.72 -17.23 2.64
CA THR A 71 1.72 -16.31 3.19
C THR A 71 0.38 -17.03 3.37
N GLN A 72 -0.39 -16.67 4.39
CA GLN A 72 -1.77 -17.18 4.51
C GLN A 72 -2.60 -16.72 3.31
N GLY A 73 -3.32 -17.65 2.67
CA GLY A 73 -4.01 -17.45 1.41
C GLY A 73 -3.17 -17.82 0.18
N ALA A 74 -2.04 -18.49 0.35
CA ALA A 74 -1.12 -18.89 -0.71
C ALA A 74 -1.82 -19.52 -1.92
N GLY A 75 -1.42 -19.10 -3.12
CA GLY A 75 -1.98 -19.59 -4.40
C GLY A 75 -3.33 -18.97 -4.77
N THR A 76 -3.93 -18.12 -3.91
CA THR A 76 -5.13 -17.33 -4.22
C THR A 76 -4.77 -15.87 -4.48
N ASN A 77 -5.78 -15.02 -4.74
CA ASN A 77 -5.58 -13.57 -4.81
C ASN A 77 -5.79 -12.87 -3.44
N LEU A 78 -5.93 -13.64 -2.35
CA LEU A 78 -6.25 -13.14 -1.02
C LEU A 78 -5.05 -13.30 -0.10
N VAL A 79 -4.58 -12.21 0.47
CA VAL A 79 -3.61 -12.20 1.56
C VAL A 79 -4.37 -12.10 2.87
N ILE A 80 -4.25 -13.11 3.73
CA ILE A 80 -4.86 -13.12 5.05
C ILE A 80 -3.85 -12.57 6.06
N LEU A 81 -4.16 -11.38 6.61
CA LEU A 81 -3.38 -10.72 7.66
C LEU A 81 -4.02 -11.07 9.00
N SER A 82 -3.52 -12.11 9.65
CA SER A 82 -4.12 -12.69 10.84
C SER A 82 -3.13 -12.77 11.99
N THR A 83 -3.64 -12.59 13.21
CA THR A 83 -2.96 -12.99 14.45
C THR A 83 -3.41 -14.36 14.94
N ILE A 84 -4.25 -15.05 14.18
CA ILE A 84 -4.75 -16.39 14.51
C ILE A 84 -3.96 -17.41 13.68
N ASP A 85 -3.42 -18.43 14.32
CA ASP A 85 -2.74 -19.54 13.69
C ASP A 85 -3.73 -20.56 13.06
N LYS A 86 -3.19 -21.63 12.47
CA LYS A 86 -3.97 -22.72 11.87
C LYS A 86 -4.85 -23.49 12.86
N ASP A 87 -4.55 -23.41 14.16
CA ASP A 87 -5.27 -24.09 15.24
C ASP A 87 -6.31 -23.17 15.90
N GLY A 88 -6.53 -21.96 15.35
CA GLY A 88 -7.50 -20.98 15.83
C GLY A 88 -7.04 -20.19 17.06
N LYS A 89 -5.76 -20.26 17.42
CA LYS A 89 -5.20 -19.58 18.60
C LYS A 89 -4.49 -18.28 18.21
N VAL A 90 -4.60 -17.26 19.06
CA VAL A 90 -3.84 -16.02 18.89
C VAL A 90 -2.35 -16.31 19.13
N VAL A 91 -1.51 -15.92 18.17
CA VAL A 91 -0.07 -16.16 18.20
C VAL A 91 0.64 -15.26 19.21
N GLN A 92 1.74 -15.75 19.78
CA GLN A 92 2.60 -14.97 20.67
C GLN A 92 3.36 -13.88 19.90
N ALA A 93 3.87 -12.87 20.60
CA ALA A 93 4.51 -11.69 20.03
C ALA A 93 5.80 -11.98 19.23
N ASP A 94 6.50 -13.06 19.54
CA ASP A 94 7.71 -13.53 18.86
C ASP A 94 7.44 -14.47 17.68
N HIS A 95 6.20 -14.88 17.50
CA HIS A 95 5.80 -15.73 16.39
C HIS A 95 6.01 -15.01 15.04
N ARG A 96 6.41 -15.75 14.00
CA ARG A 96 6.70 -15.19 12.67
C ARG A 96 5.54 -14.36 12.07
N LEU A 97 4.29 -14.76 12.31
CA LEU A 97 3.12 -13.98 11.89
C LEU A 97 3.06 -12.62 12.59
N ALA A 98 3.31 -12.58 13.90
CA ALA A 98 3.33 -11.34 14.66
C ALA A 98 4.46 -10.40 14.20
N LEU A 99 5.66 -10.93 13.95
CA LEU A 99 6.78 -10.15 13.43
C LEU A 99 6.51 -9.61 12.02
N ARG A 100 5.89 -10.41 11.14
CA ARG A 100 5.46 -9.94 9.81
C ARG A 100 4.41 -8.83 9.90
N ASN A 101 3.44 -8.97 10.80
CA ASN A 101 2.45 -7.91 11.07
C ASN A 101 3.11 -6.63 11.61
N LYS A 102 4.16 -6.76 12.43
CA LYS A 102 4.92 -5.63 12.97
C LYS A 102 5.59 -4.80 11.86
N ALA A 103 6.02 -5.44 10.76
CA ALA A 103 6.58 -4.73 9.63
C ALA A 103 5.55 -3.84 8.90
N ASN A 104 4.26 -4.16 8.99
CA ASN A 104 3.20 -3.32 8.45
C ASN A 104 2.95 -2.04 9.28
N GLN A 105 3.63 -1.88 10.43
CA GLN A 105 3.62 -0.64 11.23
C GLN A 105 4.63 0.40 10.72
N LEU A 106 5.49 0.06 9.77
CA LEU A 106 6.31 1.02 9.05
C LEU A 106 5.48 1.72 7.97
N TRP A 107 5.71 3.00 7.72
CA TRP A 107 5.11 3.71 6.60
C TRP A 107 5.54 3.09 5.26
N HIS A 108 4.60 2.56 4.51
CA HIS A 108 4.89 1.85 3.27
C HIS A 108 3.79 2.01 2.22
N ALA A 109 4.13 1.70 0.98
CA ALA A 109 3.20 1.36 -0.08
C ALA A 109 3.42 -0.12 -0.44
N ASP A 110 2.34 -0.82 -0.80
CA ASP A 110 2.40 -2.25 -1.08
C ASP A 110 3.14 -2.57 -2.37
N SER A 111 3.84 -3.70 -2.36
CA SER A 111 4.46 -4.36 -3.53
C SER A 111 5.46 -3.50 -4.32
N THR A 112 5.96 -2.39 -3.78
CA THR A 112 6.96 -1.55 -4.46
C THR A 112 8.28 -2.29 -4.73
N PHE A 113 8.51 -3.39 -4.04
CA PHE A 113 9.66 -4.29 -4.18
C PHE A 113 9.44 -5.41 -5.21
N LYS A 114 8.32 -5.43 -5.93
CA LYS A 114 8.03 -6.40 -7.01
C LYS A 114 8.29 -5.79 -8.37
N SER A 115 8.60 -6.63 -9.35
CA SER A 115 8.81 -6.23 -10.76
C SER A 115 7.60 -5.56 -11.41
N VAL A 116 6.40 -5.84 -10.87
CA VAL A 116 5.17 -5.09 -11.13
C VAL A 116 4.64 -4.64 -9.78
N PRO A 117 4.69 -3.34 -9.46
CA PRO A 117 4.22 -2.82 -8.19
C PRO A 117 2.69 -2.75 -8.14
N ALA A 118 2.13 -2.56 -6.96
CA ALA A 118 0.69 -2.44 -6.79
C ALA A 118 0.18 -1.09 -7.29
N LEU A 119 -0.91 -1.11 -8.06
CA LEU A 119 -1.78 0.03 -8.29
C LEU A 119 -2.54 0.36 -7.00
N ALA A 120 -3.27 -0.62 -6.50
CA ALA A 120 -4.15 -0.46 -5.36
C ALA A 120 -4.19 -1.70 -4.47
N SER A 121 -4.58 -1.50 -3.23
CA SER A 121 -4.93 -2.57 -2.30
C SER A 121 -6.34 -2.36 -1.79
N VAL A 122 -7.06 -3.46 -1.59
CA VAL A 122 -8.40 -3.48 -1.00
C VAL A 122 -8.34 -4.37 0.24
N LEU A 123 -8.59 -3.78 1.39
CA LEU A 123 -8.49 -4.45 2.70
C LEU A 123 -9.84 -4.46 3.37
N SER A 124 -10.28 -5.62 3.86
CA SER A 124 -11.52 -5.77 4.61
C SER A 124 -11.29 -6.23 6.03
N GLY A 125 -12.06 -5.66 6.98
CA GLY A 125 -12.05 -6.04 8.39
C GLY A 125 -12.97 -7.23 8.66
N ARG A 126 -12.42 -8.38 9.07
CA ARG A 126 -13.17 -9.60 9.38
C ARG A 126 -13.33 -9.82 10.88
N ILE A 127 -12.24 -9.72 11.63
CA ILE A 127 -12.22 -9.76 13.09
C ILE A 127 -11.37 -8.58 13.55
N MET A 128 -11.94 -7.76 14.44
CA MET A 128 -11.30 -6.55 14.94
C MET A 128 -11.02 -6.66 16.42
N PRO A 129 -9.85 -6.18 16.90
CA PRO A 129 -9.59 -6.03 18.31
C PRO A 129 -10.55 -4.99 18.93
N LEU A 130 -10.71 -5.02 20.23
CA LEU A 130 -11.57 -4.07 20.95
C LEU A 130 -11.01 -2.64 20.93
N GLN A 131 -9.67 -2.51 20.83
CA GLN A 131 -8.98 -1.23 20.76
C GLN A 131 -7.68 -1.35 19.94
N GLY A 132 -7.27 -0.29 19.30
CA GLY A 132 -6.07 -0.29 18.45
C GLY A 132 -6.31 -0.98 17.09
N GLY A 133 -5.23 -1.20 16.35
CA GLY A 133 -5.26 -1.87 15.05
C GLY A 133 -5.80 -1.00 13.92
N GLU A 134 -5.90 0.31 14.13
CA GLU A 134 -6.23 1.29 13.11
C GLU A 134 -5.23 1.22 11.95
N THR A 135 -5.62 1.77 10.82
CA THR A 135 -4.70 2.00 9.70
C THR A 135 -4.61 3.49 9.42
N GLU A 136 -3.41 4.02 9.45
CA GLU A 136 -3.13 5.39 9.07
C GLU A 136 -2.73 5.47 7.60
N TYR A 137 -3.18 6.52 6.94
CA TYR A 137 -2.87 6.86 5.56
C TYR A 137 -2.37 8.29 5.47
N VAL A 138 -1.40 8.56 4.60
CA VAL A 138 -0.98 9.92 4.22
C VAL A 138 -0.96 10.03 2.70
N SER A 139 -1.28 11.21 2.18
CA SER A 139 -1.23 11.48 0.76
C SER A 139 0.19 11.90 0.35
N THR A 140 0.83 11.12 -0.48
CA THR A 140 2.13 11.48 -1.06
C THR A 140 2.01 12.49 -2.21
N ARG A 141 0.81 12.72 -2.76
CA ARG A 141 0.50 13.87 -3.63
C ARG A 141 0.65 15.17 -2.86
N LEU A 142 -0.09 15.30 -1.74
CA LEU A 142 -0.02 16.49 -0.89
C LEU A 142 1.37 16.67 -0.27
N ALA A 143 2.07 15.57 0.02
CA ALA A 143 3.45 15.64 0.49
C ALA A 143 4.35 16.28 -0.56
N LEU A 144 4.27 15.84 -1.82
CA LEU A 144 5.05 16.43 -2.91
C LEU A 144 4.71 17.92 -3.13
N GLU A 145 3.41 18.27 -3.12
CA GLU A 145 2.95 19.65 -3.31
C GLU A 145 3.44 20.61 -2.20
N ARG A 146 3.70 20.09 -0.98
CA ARG A 146 4.22 20.88 0.16
C ARG A 146 5.73 21.07 0.16
N LEU A 147 6.48 20.28 -0.60
CA LEU A 147 7.92 20.47 -0.73
C LEU A 147 8.22 21.78 -1.45
N ASP A 148 9.32 22.40 -1.11
CA ASP A 148 9.82 23.57 -1.85
C ASP A 148 10.16 23.19 -3.31
N GLN A 149 10.13 24.18 -4.20
CA GLN A 149 10.35 23.95 -5.63
C GLN A 149 11.73 23.39 -5.96
N ALA A 150 12.76 23.73 -5.17
CA ALA A 150 14.12 23.22 -5.39
C ALA A 150 14.17 21.71 -5.10
N THR A 151 13.57 21.28 -3.99
CA THR A 151 13.42 19.88 -3.63
C THR A 151 12.60 19.12 -4.67
N GLN A 152 11.44 19.64 -5.09
CA GLN A 152 10.62 19.01 -6.13
C GLN A 152 11.41 18.79 -7.43
N LYS A 153 12.12 19.82 -7.91
CA LYS A 153 12.98 19.74 -9.10
C LYS A 153 14.14 18.75 -8.94
N ARG A 154 14.71 18.66 -7.73
CA ARG A 154 15.81 17.75 -7.43
C ARG A 154 15.38 16.30 -7.52
N ILE A 155 14.18 15.94 -7.05
CA ILE A 155 13.76 14.53 -6.90
C ILE A 155 13.00 13.97 -8.11
N VAL A 156 12.48 14.82 -9.00
CA VAL A 156 11.58 14.40 -10.10
C VAL A 156 12.21 13.37 -11.04
N ASP A 157 13.52 13.42 -11.25
CA ASP A 157 14.27 12.53 -12.13
C ASP A 157 15.14 11.50 -11.37
N LEU A 158 15.05 11.46 -10.04
CA LEU A 158 15.76 10.47 -9.26
C LEU A 158 15.06 9.11 -9.28
N PHE A 159 15.86 8.05 -9.21
CA PHE A 159 15.42 6.67 -9.11
C PHE A 159 15.85 6.08 -7.78
N ALA A 160 14.95 5.39 -7.10
CA ALA A 160 15.19 4.77 -5.80
C ALA A 160 15.07 3.24 -5.89
N TRP A 161 15.93 2.55 -5.15
CA TRP A 161 15.94 1.11 -5.04
C TRP A 161 15.09 0.66 -3.87
N HIS A 162 14.11 -0.21 -4.14
CA HIS A 162 13.17 -0.79 -3.19
C HIS A 162 13.51 -2.25 -2.95
N ASP A 163 13.76 -2.63 -1.69
CA ASP A 163 14.07 -4.00 -1.28
C ASP A 163 13.14 -4.45 -0.14
N TYR A 164 12.51 -5.59 -0.35
CA TYR A 164 11.69 -6.26 0.66
C TYR A 164 12.50 -6.58 1.92
N SER A 165 13.70 -7.12 1.75
CA SER A 165 14.57 -7.53 2.84
C SER A 165 15.02 -6.36 3.70
N HIS A 166 15.27 -5.20 3.10
CA HIS A 166 15.64 -3.97 3.83
C HIS A 166 14.58 -3.57 4.84
N SER A 167 13.31 -3.50 4.42
CA SER A 167 12.22 -3.09 5.32
C SER A 167 11.97 -4.11 6.43
N ARG A 168 12.07 -5.40 6.11
CA ARG A 168 11.88 -6.48 7.09
C ARG A 168 13.03 -6.58 8.08
N GLY A 169 14.26 -6.29 7.64
CA GLY A 169 15.45 -6.21 8.48
C GLY A 169 15.36 -5.15 9.60
N LYS A 170 14.55 -4.10 9.39
CA LYS A 170 14.25 -3.10 10.44
C LYS A 170 13.46 -3.68 11.62
N ILE A 171 12.80 -4.81 11.44
CA ILE A 171 11.97 -5.47 12.48
C ILE A 171 12.73 -6.57 13.18
N ALA A 172 13.36 -7.47 12.43
CA ALA A 172 14.16 -8.55 12.98
C ALA A 172 15.20 -9.00 11.96
N ALA A 173 16.41 -9.31 12.45
CA ALA A 173 17.42 -9.96 11.62
C ALA A 173 16.90 -11.32 11.13
N ASN A 174 17.22 -11.68 9.90
CA ASN A 174 16.89 -12.97 9.30
C ASN A 174 15.39 -13.33 9.21
N ILE A 175 14.49 -12.35 9.30
CA ILE A 175 13.05 -12.56 9.09
C ILE A 175 12.71 -12.99 7.65
N VAL A 176 13.55 -12.62 6.69
CA VAL A 176 13.47 -13.00 5.27
C VAL A 176 14.50 -14.08 5.01
N GLY A 177 14.06 -15.26 4.58
CA GLY A 177 14.94 -16.36 4.20
C GLY A 177 15.58 -16.17 2.82
N ASP A 178 16.65 -16.94 2.53
CA ASP A 178 17.42 -16.78 1.28
C ASP A 178 16.56 -17.05 0.03
N ALA A 179 15.68 -18.05 0.06
CA ALA A 179 14.77 -18.34 -1.04
C ALA A 179 13.78 -17.19 -1.30
N GLU A 180 13.26 -16.56 -0.24
CA GLU A 180 12.36 -15.41 -0.34
C GLU A 180 13.12 -14.16 -0.86
N ARG A 181 14.37 -13.97 -0.41
CA ARG A 181 15.26 -12.90 -0.90
C ARG A 181 15.58 -13.07 -2.39
N ALA A 182 15.91 -14.29 -2.82
CA ALA A 182 16.18 -14.58 -4.22
C ALA A 182 14.96 -14.41 -5.12
N ALA A 183 13.76 -14.70 -4.60
CA ALA A 183 12.50 -14.53 -5.33
C ALA A 183 12.05 -13.06 -5.45
N LEU A 184 12.56 -12.17 -4.60
CA LEU A 184 12.19 -10.75 -4.55
C LEU A 184 13.44 -9.86 -4.64
N PRO A 185 14.14 -9.83 -5.80
CA PRO A 185 15.30 -8.97 -5.99
C PRO A 185 14.87 -7.49 -5.93
N PRO A 186 15.77 -6.59 -5.50
CA PRO A 186 15.48 -5.16 -5.45
C PRO A 186 14.97 -4.60 -6.77
N GLN A 187 14.04 -3.66 -6.69
CA GLN A 187 13.44 -2.98 -7.84
C GLN A 187 13.77 -1.49 -7.82
N CYS A 188 14.00 -0.92 -8.99
CA CYS A 188 14.33 0.49 -9.16
C CYS A 188 13.16 1.24 -9.78
N TRP A 189 12.72 2.32 -9.13
CA TRP A 189 11.60 3.13 -9.59
C TRP A 189 11.92 4.62 -9.49
N ARG A 190 11.33 5.42 -10.39
CA ARG A 190 11.36 6.88 -10.27
C ARG A 190 10.71 7.30 -8.96
N MET A 191 11.29 8.27 -8.25
CA MET A 191 10.81 8.76 -6.97
C MET A 191 9.53 9.59 -7.05
N VAL A 192 9.11 9.96 -8.26
CA VAL A 192 7.85 10.68 -8.50
C VAL A 192 7.03 9.89 -9.52
N TRP A 193 5.81 9.54 -9.14
CA TRP A 193 4.83 8.89 -10.02
C TRP A 193 3.83 9.92 -10.51
N LYS A 194 3.74 10.11 -11.82
CA LYS A 194 2.68 10.92 -12.44
C LYS A 194 1.49 10.02 -12.78
N ASN A 195 0.33 10.34 -12.23
CA ASN A 195 -0.91 9.64 -12.54
C ASN A 195 -1.44 10.09 -13.91
N PRO A 196 -1.54 9.20 -14.93
CA PRO A 196 -2.00 9.60 -16.25
C PRO A 196 -3.49 9.98 -16.30
N ALA A 197 -4.31 9.50 -15.37
CA ALA A 197 -5.75 9.76 -15.36
C ALA A 197 -6.09 11.22 -15.00
N ASN A 198 -5.29 11.87 -14.15
CA ASN A 198 -5.54 13.23 -13.67
C ASN A 198 -4.32 14.16 -13.75
N GLY A 199 -3.17 13.67 -14.21
CA GLY A 199 -1.93 14.42 -14.36
C GLY A 199 -1.22 14.77 -13.04
N ARG A 200 -1.77 14.41 -11.87
CA ARG A 200 -1.17 14.71 -10.56
C ARG A 200 0.04 13.84 -10.30
N CYS A 201 1.04 14.43 -9.68
CA CYS A 201 2.27 13.76 -9.27
C CYS A 201 2.24 13.41 -7.77
N ALA A 202 2.90 12.33 -7.39
CA ALA A 202 3.04 11.89 -6.02
C ALA A 202 4.46 11.40 -5.73
N LEU A 203 4.94 11.54 -4.49
CA LEU A 203 6.17 10.90 -4.06
C LEU A 203 5.98 9.38 -4.07
N TYR A 204 6.89 8.67 -4.73
CA TYR A 204 6.88 7.22 -4.75
C TYR A 204 8.03 6.66 -3.92
N ILE A 205 7.85 6.73 -2.60
CA ILE A 205 8.78 6.28 -1.56
C ILE A 205 8.06 5.30 -0.63
N ALA A 206 8.82 4.52 0.12
CA ALA A 206 8.28 3.56 1.10
C ALA A 206 9.40 3.14 2.06
N SER A 207 9.05 2.45 3.15
CA SER A 207 10.04 1.82 4.06
C SER A 207 10.96 0.81 3.37
N HIS A 208 10.61 0.38 2.16
CA HIS A 208 11.40 -0.52 1.30
C HIS A 208 12.57 0.20 0.62
N VAL A 209 12.56 1.53 0.52
CA VAL A 209 13.64 2.29 -0.14
C VAL A 209 14.89 2.23 0.72
N TYR A 210 16.02 1.83 0.09
CA TYR A 210 17.31 1.71 0.77
C TYR A 210 18.43 2.50 0.10
N ALA A 211 18.30 2.87 -1.17
CA ALA A 211 19.29 3.61 -1.92
C ALA A 211 18.64 4.47 -3.01
N ILE A 212 19.38 5.51 -3.46
CA ILE A 212 19.03 6.33 -4.62
C ILE A 212 20.12 6.14 -5.66
N GLU A 213 19.76 5.85 -6.90
CA GLU A 213 20.71 5.55 -7.96
C GLU A 213 21.67 6.73 -8.20
N GLY A 214 22.97 6.43 -8.23
CA GLY A 214 24.01 7.43 -8.43
C GLY A 214 24.27 8.39 -7.28
N MET A 215 23.64 8.17 -6.11
CA MET A 215 23.85 8.99 -4.91
C MET A 215 24.62 8.19 -3.86
N GLU A 216 25.50 8.88 -3.14
CA GLU A 216 26.23 8.30 -1.99
C GLU A 216 25.23 7.89 -0.88
N ASP A 217 25.48 6.74 -0.22
CA ASP A 217 24.52 6.10 0.69
C ASP A 217 24.06 7.00 1.84
N GLY A 218 24.97 7.71 2.49
CA GLY A 218 24.62 8.60 3.62
C GLY A 218 23.74 9.77 3.16
N THR A 219 24.01 10.32 1.99
CA THR A 219 23.23 11.40 1.36
C THR A 219 21.86 10.88 0.93
N ALA A 220 21.80 9.67 0.35
CA ALA A 220 20.56 9.03 -0.06
C ALA A 220 19.67 8.75 1.15
N GLN A 221 20.20 8.15 2.21
CA GLN A 221 19.46 7.84 3.44
C GLN A 221 18.90 9.11 4.10
N LYS A 222 19.69 10.19 4.13
CA LYS A 222 19.23 11.48 4.65
C LYS A 222 18.05 12.02 3.85
N LEU A 223 18.15 12.03 2.51
CA LEU A 223 17.06 12.51 1.65
C LEU A 223 15.81 11.65 1.81
N ILE A 224 15.94 10.31 1.84
CA ILE A 224 14.81 9.38 2.04
C ILE A 224 14.12 9.66 3.39
N ALA A 225 14.88 9.88 4.46
CA ALA A 225 14.35 10.22 5.78
C ALA A 225 13.60 11.57 5.74
N GLU A 226 14.23 12.61 5.21
CA GLU A 226 13.63 13.95 5.07
C GLU A 226 12.30 13.91 4.31
N LEU A 227 12.24 13.21 3.18
CA LEU A 227 11.01 13.07 2.38
C LEU A 227 9.94 12.26 3.13
N THR A 228 10.34 11.20 3.85
CA THR A 228 9.41 10.38 4.63
C THR A 228 8.85 11.18 5.80
N ASP A 229 9.68 11.91 6.54
CA ASP A 229 9.27 12.75 7.66
C ASP A 229 8.31 13.87 7.20
N ALA A 230 8.64 14.52 6.07
CA ALA A 230 7.76 15.52 5.46
C ALA A 230 6.39 14.95 5.05
N ALA A 231 6.36 13.73 4.51
CA ALA A 231 5.12 13.08 4.10
C ALA A 231 4.27 12.62 5.28
N THR A 232 4.90 12.28 6.41
CA THR A 232 4.24 11.63 7.56
C THR A 232 4.20 12.52 8.81
N ALA A 233 4.41 13.83 8.64
CA ALA A 233 4.38 14.80 9.73
C ALA A 233 3.04 14.77 10.49
N PRO A 234 3.03 15.07 11.79
CA PRO A 234 1.81 15.07 12.60
C PRO A 234 0.71 15.92 11.99
N GLY A 235 -0.54 15.40 12.04
CA GLY A 235 -1.73 16.11 11.50
C GLY A 235 -1.95 15.93 10.00
N LEU A 236 -1.10 15.18 9.28
CA LEU A 236 -1.25 14.92 7.85
C LEU A 236 -1.95 13.58 7.54
N SER A 237 -2.11 12.71 8.54
CA SER A 237 -2.71 11.40 8.35
C SER A 237 -4.23 11.40 8.52
N TYR A 238 -4.88 10.55 7.74
CA TYR A 238 -6.20 10.03 8.04
C TYR A 238 -6.04 8.70 8.77
N GLU A 239 -6.69 8.53 9.93
CA GLU A 239 -6.72 7.30 10.69
C GLU A 239 -8.06 6.61 10.53
N HIS A 240 -8.04 5.38 9.99
CA HIS A 240 -9.21 4.55 9.84
C HIS A 240 -9.37 3.62 11.04
N VAL A 241 -10.38 3.94 11.88
CA VAL A 241 -10.82 3.05 12.95
C VAL A 241 -11.75 1.99 12.37
N TRP A 242 -11.25 0.75 12.38
CA TRP A 242 -11.92 -0.38 11.75
C TRP A 242 -13.17 -0.84 12.50
N ARG A 243 -14.18 -1.19 11.72
CA ARG A 243 -15.35 -1.95 12.17
C ARG A 243 -15.47 -3.20 11.30
N LYS A 244 -16.08 -4.25 11.85
CA LYS A 244 -16.38 -5.45 11.05
C LYS A 244 -17.24 -5.07 9.84
N GLY A 245 -16.86 -5.55 8.66
CA GLY A 245 -17.52 -5.21 7.41
C GLY A 245 -17.03 -3.92 6.74
N ASP A 246 -16.07 -3.19 7.32
CA ASP A 246 -15.42 -2.10 6.62
C ASP A 246 -14.51 -2.63 5.53
N VAL A 247 -14.51 -1.93 4.40
CA VAL A 247 -13.55 -2.14 3.31
C VAL A 247 -12.89 -0.81 3.00
N VAL A 248 -11.56 -0.82 2.92
CA VAL A 248 -10.77 0.34 2.50
C VAL A 248 -9.96 -0.03 1.26
N MET A 249 -10.06 0.81 0.23
CA MET A 249 -9.23 0.75 -0.97
C MET A 249 -8.29 1.94 -0.99
N TRP A 250 -7.01 1.74 -1.32
CA TRP A 250 -6.06 2.84 -1.45
C TRP A 250 -5.16 2.70 -2.67
N ASP A 251 -4.74 3.87 -3.17
CA ASP A 251 -3.82 4.05 -4.30
C ASP A 251 -2.37 3.97 -3.81
N ASN A 252 -1.68 2.89 -4.11
CA ASN A 252 -0.28 2.70 -3.72
C ASN A 252 0.70 3.62 -4.49
N ARG A 253 0.25 4.26 -5.57
CA ARG A 253 1.03 5.27 -6.30
C ARG A 253 1.10 6.60 -5.55
N ALA A 254 0.10 6.86 -4.69
CA ALA A 254 -0.18 8.19 -4.14
C ALA A 254 -0.39 8.22 -2.62
N THR A 255 -0.18 7.10 -1.93
CA THR A 255 -0.33 7.02 -0.47
C THR A 255 0.78 6.21 0.18
N LEU A 256 1.15 6.60 1.40
CA LEU A 256 1.76 5.69 2.36
C LEU A 256 0.74 5.31 3.41
N HIS A 257 0.86 4.10 3.91
CA HIS A 257 0.02 3.61 5.00
C HIS A 257 0.80 2.82 6.02
N ARG A 258 0.24 2.71 7.23
CA ARG A 258 0.76 1.82 8.29
C ARG A 258 -0.36 1.35 9.21
N GLY A 259 -0.19 0.15 9.77
CA GLY A 259 -1.04 -0.31 10.86
C GLY A 259 -0.61 0.30 12.20
N ARG A 260 -1.57 0.54 13.08
CA ARG A 260 -1.31 0.88 14.48
C ARG A 260 -1.22 -0.40 15.33
N PRO A 261 -0.47 -0.38 16.43
CA PRO A 261 -0.43 -1.51 17.36
C PRO A 261 -1.81 -1.81 17.98
N TRP A 262 -2.02 -3.05 18.38
CA TRP A 262 -3.16 -3.49 19.18
C TRP A 262 -2.67 -4.51 20.22
N PRO A 263 -3.47 -4.84 21.26
CA PRO A 263 -3.10 -5.83 22.27
C PRO A 263 -2.78 -7.19 21.65
N VAL A 264 -1.61 -7.74 21.95
CA VAL A 264 -1.08 -8.97 21.32
C VAL A 264 -1.94 -10.22 21.56
N ASN A 265 -2.76 -10.20 22.62
CA ASN A 265 -3.68 -11.28 22.99
C ASN A 265 -5.07 -11.14 22.33
N GLU A 266 -5.29 -10.11 21.53
CA GLU A 266 -6.55 -9.92 20.82
C GLU A 266 -6.46 -10.39 19.37
N ALA A 267 -7.51 -11.09 18.94
CA ALA A 267 -7.61 -11.56 17.56
C ALA A 267 -7.85 -10.41 16.61
N ARG A 268 -7.09 -10.42 15.50
CA ARG A 268 -7.30 -9.52 14.36
C ARG A 268 -7.18 -10.30 13.05
N VAL A 269 -8.20 -10.23 12.21
CA VAL A 269 -8.19 -10.87 10.89
C VAL A 269 -8.65 -9.86 9.86
N MET A 270 -7.77 -9.61 8.91
CA MET A 270 -8.02 -8.77 7.74
C MET A 270 -7.76 -9.58 6.47
N VAL A 271 -8.50 -9.31 5.42
CA VAL A 271 -8.30 -9.94 4.12
C VAL A 271 -8.00 -8.87 3.08
N ARG A 272 -6.91 -9.04 2.34
CA ARG A 272 -6.45 -8.08 1.33
C ARG A 272 -6.41 -8.73 -0.06
N THR A 273 -6.93 -8.02 -1.05
CA THR A 273 -6.56 -8.19 -2.47
C THR A 273 -5.61 -7.07 -2.86
N THR A 274 -4.65 -7.38 -3.73
CA THR A 274 -3.70 -6.40 -4.27
C THR A 274 -3.81 -6.39 -5.79
N ILE A 275 -3.97 -5.21 -6.36
CA ILE A 275 -4.16 -4.97 -7.79
C ILE A 275 -2.84 -4.48 -8.35
N SER A 276 -2.31 -5.16 -9.36
CA SER A 276 -1.06 -4.79 -10.01
C SER A 276 -1.24 -3.56 -10.89
N ALA A 277 -0.23 -2.68 -10.93
CA ALA A 277 -0.20 -1.55 -11.85
C ALA A 277 0.02 -2.02 -13.29
N THR A 278 -0.51 -1.25 -14.24
CA THR A 278 -0.34 -1.43 -15.68
C THR A 278 0.27 -0.18 -16.31
N ASP A 279 0.62 -0.25 -17.59
CA ASP A 279 1.10 0.93 -18.31
C ASP A 279 0.04 2.04 -18.43
N ALA A 280 -1.26 1.66 -18.43
CA ALA A 280 -2.36 2.62 -18.35
C ALA A 280 -2.40 3.39 -17.02
N ASP A 281 -1.80 2.84 -15.96
CA ASP A 281 -1.68 3.47 -14.64
C ASP A 281 -0.40 4.30 -14.49
N GLY A 282 0.42 4.40 -15.55
CA GLY A 282 1.67 5.16 -15.57
C GLY A 282 2.92 4.34 -15.27
N LEU A 283 2.84 3.02 -15.19
CA LEU A 283 3.96 2.14 -14.83
C LEU A 283 5.17 2.33 -15.75
N GLN A 284 4.95 2.49 -17.06
CA GLN A 284 6.02 2.71 -18.02
C GLN A 284 6.87 3.96 -17.73
N PHE A 285 6.30 5.01 -17.10
CA PHE A 285 6.99 6.27 -16.83
C PHE A 285 7.83 6.26 -15.55
N VAL A 286 7.59 5.30 -14.67
CA VAL A 286 8.35 5.17 -13.42
C VAL A 286 9.48 4.15 -13.52
N ARG A 287 9.49 3.31 -14.54
CA ARG A 287 10.61 2.42 -14.84
C ARG A 287 11.84 3.24 -15.24
N PRO A 288 13.04 2.85 -14.77
CA PRO A 288 14.25 3.45 -15.31
C PRO A 288 14.32 3.23 -16.83
N PRO A 289 14.86 4.20 -17.60
CA PRO A 289 15.09 3.99 -19.01
C PRO A 289 15.97 2.75 -19.21
N ALA A 290 15.71 2.00 -20.28
CA ALA A 290 16.55 0.86 -20.62
C ALA A 290 18.01 1.38 -20.68
N ARG A 291 18.88 0.85 -19.81
CA ARG A 291 20.31 1.12 -19.94
C ARG A 291 20.69 0.58 -21.31
N HIS A 292 21.24 1.41 -22.18
CA HIS A 292 21.96 0.92 -23.34
C HIS A 292 22.97 -0.08 -22.76
N ALA A 293 22.84 -1.35 -23.13
CA ALA A 293 23.86 -2.31 -22.84
C ALA A 293 25.16 -1.69 -23.37
N ALA A 294 26.05 -1.33 -22.47
CA ALA A 294 27.38 -0.91 -22.84
C ALA A 294 28.00 -2.09 -23.59
N GLU A 295 28.29 -1.86 -24.87
CA GLU A 295 29.07 -2.77 -25.71
C GLU A 295 30.42 -3.09 -25.08
#